data_d390948b3f45da9dcd212d9f1065a32f
#
_entry.id   d390948b3f45da9dcd212d9f1065a32f
#
_cell.length_a   1.000
_cell.length_b   1.000
_cell.length_c   1.000
_cell.angle_alpha   90.00
_cell.angle_beta   90.00
_cell.angle_gamma   90.00
#
_symmetry.space_group_name_H-M   'P 1'
#
loop_
_entity.id
_entity.type
_entity.pdbx_description
1 polymer ?
#
loop_
_entity_poly.entity_id
_entity_poly.type
_entity_poly.pdbx_seq_one_letter_code
_entity_poly.pdbx_strand_id
1 'polypeptide(L)'
;ELFEALTLVQNLIQDWPSSMAVVGSSLGGYYAAHVGAIRQCPTVLLNPAAWPARDLQHHLGEHTSWHDPTLRFEFTAAHVEELKACQVGPDTPYPDARETLAVIATGDEVLDWQEMVGRYGHGRVHLIQGSDHGLTDFEQHLPVIEAFLLGPQAA
;
A
#
# COMPACT_ATOMS: atom_id res chain seq x y z
N GLU A 1 15.41 -8.61 -2.46
CA GLU A 1 14.69 -9.26 -1.34
C GLU A 1 13.72 -8.23 -0.74
N LEU A 2 12.57 -8.69 -0.21
CA LEU A 2 11.50 -7.80 0.27
C LEU A 2 11.94 -6.92 1.45
N PHE A 3 12.71 -7.50 2.38
CA PHE A 3 13.26 -6.79 3.54
C PHE A 3 14.33 -5.77 3.12
N GLU A 4 15.09 -6.06 2.08
CA GLU A 4 16.04 -5.12 1.50
C GLU A 4 15.34 -3.91 0.89
N ALA A 5 14.17 -4.11 0.24
CA ALA A 5 13.38 -3.03 -0.32
C ALA A 5 12.86 -2.07 0.77
N LEU A 6 12.30 -2.60 1.86
CA LEU A 6 11.88 -1.76 3.00
C LEU A 6 13.06 -1.07 3.68
N THR A 7 14.15 -1.79 3.90
CA THR A 7 15.37 -1.21 4.47
C THR A 7 15.92 -0.11 3.57
N LEU A 8 15.92 -0.33 2.26
CA LEU A 8 16.33 0.68 1.29
C LEU A 8 15.41 1.91 1.35
N VAL A 9 14.10 1.71 1.35
CA VAL A 9 13.14 2.82 1.47
C VAL A 9 13.35 3.59 2.78
N GLN A 10 13.47 2.90 3.91
CA GLN A 10 13.69 3.53 5.22
C GLN A 10 14.99 4.33 5.25
N ASN A 11 16.07 3.80 4.66
CA ASN A 11 17.35 4.51 4.55
C ASN A 11 17.25 5.75 3.65
N LEU A 12 16.52 5.65 2.54
CA LEU A 12 16.32 6.78 1.62
C LEU A 12 15.52 7.93 2.25
N ILE A 13 14.57 7.60 3.09
CA ILE A 13 13.67 8.61 3.71
C ILE A 13 14.07 8.98 5.14
N GLN A 14 15.19 8.45 5.67
CA GLN A 14 15.56 8.68 7.08
C GLN A 14 15.68 10.17 7.44
N ASP A 15 16.22 10.97 6.52
CA ASP A 15 16.43 12.41 6.68
C ASP A 15 15.27 13.26 6.12
N TRP A 16 14.21 12.62 5.66
CA TRP A 16 13.06 13.37 5.14
C TRP A 16 12.29 14.04 6.27
N PRO A 17 11.74 15.24 6.02
CA PRO A 17 10.99 16.00 7.04
C PRO A 17 9.69 15.27 7.42
N SER A 18 9.17 15.58 8.59
CA SER A 18 7.88 15.05 9.07
C SER A 18 6.68 15.44 8.18
N SER A 19 6.85 16.45 7.33
CA SER A 19 5.86 16.87 6.33
C SER A 19 5.81 15.98 5.09
N MET A 20 6.58 14.89 5.06
CA MET A 20 6.49 13.86 3.99
C MET A 20 5.12 13.19 3.98
N ALA A 21 4.75 12.64 2.84
CA ALA A 21 3.63 11.73 2.68
C ALA A 21 4.10 10.46 1.96
N VAL A 22 3.35 9.37 2.14
CA VAL A 22 3.63 8.09 1.48
C VAL A 22 2.43 7.70 0.63
N VAL A 23 2.70 7.28 -0.60
CA VAL A 23 1.68 6.76 -1.53
C VAL A 23 2.13 5.39 -2.01
N GLY A 24 1.25 4.41 -1.99
CA GLY A 24 1.54 3.08 -2.50
C GLY A 24 0.34 2.40 -3.12
N SER A 25 0.59 1.59 -4.15
CA SER A 25 -0.43 0.83 -4.86
C SER A 25 -0.22 -0.68 -4.68
N SER A 26 -1.32 -1.44 -4.61
CA SER A 26 -1.29 -2.89 -4.50
C SER A 26 -0.42 -3.37 -3.32
N LEU A 27 0.58 -4.24 -3.56
CA LEU A 27 1.57 -4.62 -2.55
C LEU A 27 2.36 -3.40 -2.04
N GLY A 28 2.62 -2.40 -2.89
CA GLY A 28 3.22 -1.13 -2.48
C GLY A 28 2.33 -0.35 -1.51
N GLY A 29 0.99 -0.48 -1.61
CA GLY A 29 0.04 0.06 -0.63
C GLY A 29 0.17 -0.60 0.74
N TYR A 30 0.40 -1.91 0.77
CA TYR A 30 0.69 -2.62 2.02
C TYR A 30 1.96 -2.08 2.71
N TYR A 31 3.04 -1.87 1.95
CA TYR A 31 4.27 -1.27 2.49
C TYR A 31 4.10 0.19 2.86
N ALA A 32 3.32 0.96 2.09
CA ALA A 32 3.03 2.34 2.42
C ALA A 32 2.30 2.47 3.77
N ALA A 33 1.37 1.56 4.06
CA ALA A 33 0.70 1.50 5.37
C ALA A 33 1.71 1.26 6.51
N HIS A 34 2.66 0.35 6.33
CA HIS A 34 3.73 0.09 7.30
C HIS A 34 4.64 1.30 7.51
N VAL A 35 5.12 1.90 6.42
CA VAL A 35 5.98 3.10 6.47
C VAL A 35 5.24 4.28 7.11
N GLY A 36 3.99 4.50 6.71
CA GLY A 36 3.14 5.56 7.27
C GLY A 36 2.91 5.39 8.77
N ALA A 37 2.73 4.15 9.25
CA ALA A 37 2.61 3.84 10.66
C ALA A 37 3.89 4.17 11.46
N ILE A 38 5.07 3.87 10.91
CA ILE A 38 6.35 4.15 11.55
C ILE A 38 6.66 5.65 11.52
N ARG A 39 6.43 6.31 10.38
CA ARG A 39 6.76 7.72 10.19
C ARG A 39 5.69 8.67 10.70
N GLN A 40 4.50 8.16 11.03
CA GLN A 40 3.33 8.94 11.47
C GLN A 40 3.04 10.12 10.51
N CYS A 41 2.95 9.80 9.20
CA CYS A 41 2.77 10.77 8.13
C CYS A 41 1.53 10.44 7.30
N PRO A 42 0.99 11.41 6.53
CA PRO A 42 -0.11 11.17 5.61
C PRO A 42 0.18 10.03 4.64
N THR A 43 -0.76 9.11 4.53
CA THR A 43 -0.59 7.86 3.78
C THR A 43 -1.76 7.66 2.82
N VAL A 44 -1.46 7.48 1.54
CA VAL A 44 -2.45 7.17 0.50
C VAL A 44 -2.23 5.75 0.00
N LEU A 45 -3.27 4.96 0.05
CA LEU A 45 -3.28 3.54 -0.33
C LEU A 45 -4.17 3.37 -1.56
N LEU A 46 -3.60 2.90 -2.67
CA LEU A 46 -4.31 2.69 -3.93
C LEU A 46 -4.51 1.18 -4.14
N ASN A 47 -5.75 0.70 -4.12
CA ASN A 47 -6.08 -0.73 -4.19
C ASN A 47 -5.10 -1.59 -3.37
N PRO A 48 -4.92 -1.32 -2.06
CA PRO A 48 -3.84 -1.92 -1.28
C PRO A 48 -4.08 -3.40 -1.00
N ALA A 49 -3.03 -4.22 -1.10
CA ALA A 49 -3.10 -5.62 -0.69
C ALA A 49 -3.45 -5.73 0.80
N ALA A 50 -4.55 -6.44 1.12
CA ALA A 50 -5.01 -6.58 2.50
C ALA A 50 -4.23 -7.66 3.26
N TRP A 51 -4.00 -8.82 2.64
CA TRP A 51 -3.41 -10.00 3.27
C TRP A 51 -2.30 -10.65 2.43
N PRO A 52 -1.24 -9.90 2.02
CA PRO A 52 -0.27 -10.41 1.06
C PRO A 52 0.49 -11.64 1.55
N ALA A 53 0.74 -11.78 2.85
CA ALA A 53 1.37 -12.98 3.41
C ALA A 53 0.51 -14.24 3.22
N ARG A 54 -0.83 -14.12 3.37
CA ARG A 54 -1.78 -15.20 3.10
C ARG A 54 -1.83 -15.53 1.61
N ASP A 55 -1.96 -14.50 0.79
CA ASP A 55 -2.23 -14.65 -0.64
C ASP A 55 -1.00 -15.16 -1.39
N LEU A 56 0.19 -14.68 -1.02
CA LEU A 56 1.43 -15.05 -1.67
C LEU A 56 2.06 -16.36 -1.15
N GLN A 57 1.63 -16.89 0.00
CA GLN A 57 2.18 -18.15 0.53
C GLN A 57 2.03 -19.34 -0.43
N HIS A 58 1.08 -19.27 -1.36
CA HIS A 58 0.85 -20.30 -2.38
C HIS A 58 1.71 -20.12 -3.64
N HIS A 59 2.50 -19.06 -3.70
CA HIS A 59 3.36 -18.69 -4.83
C HIS A 59 4.85 -18.87 -4.52
N LEU A 60 5.19 -19.79 -3.60
CA LEU A 60 6.59 -20.11 -3.30
C LEU A 60 7.28 -20.73 -4.52
N GLY A 61 8.54 -20.36 -4.75
CA GLY A 61 9.37 -20.90 -5.82
C GLY A 61 9.93 -19.85 -6.76
N GLU A 62 10.41 -20.33 -7.91
CA GLU A 62 11.00 -19.46 -8.93
C GLU A 62 9.92 -18.69 -9.71
N HIS A 63 10.15 -17.41 -9.86
CA HIS A 63 9.31 -16.48 -10.64
C HIS A 63 10.18 -15.65 -11.59
N THR A 64 9.53 -15.18 -12.64
CA THR A 64 10.13 -14.22 -13.57
C THR A 64 9.61 -12.83 -13.23
N SER A 65 10.49 -11.82 -13.24
CA SER A 65 10.07 -10.45 -13.00
C SER A 65 9.06 -9.98 -14.04
N TRP A 66 8.00 -9.32 -13.61
CA TRP A 66 7.00 -8.73 -14.48
C TRP A 66 7.58 -7.63 -15.39
N HIS A 67 8.53 -6.86 -14.86
CA HIS A 67 9.13 -5.73 -15.58
C HIS A 67 10.30 -6.15 -16.48
N ASP A 68 10.98 -7.25 -16.16
CA ASP A 68 12.10 -7.77 -16.94
C ASP A 68 12.03 -9.30 -16.98
N PRO A 69 11.54 -9.88 -18.11
CA PRO A 69 11.43 -11.33 -18.26
C PRO A 69 12.76 -12.09 -18.20
N THR A 70 13.90 -11.40 -18.23
CA THR A 70 15.23 -12.01 -18.09
C THR A 70 15.64 -12.19 -16.63
N LEU A 71 15.01 -11.43 -15.71
CA LEU A 71 15.25 -11.51 -14.29
C LEU A 71 14.37 -12.59 -13.65
N ARG A 72 15.04 -13.56 -13.02
CA ARG A 72 14.40 -14.57 -12.18
C ARG A 72 14.67 -14.28 -10.73
N PHE A 73 13.69 -14.56 -9.89
CA PHE A 73 13.84 -14.49 -8.45
C PHE A 73 13.10 -15.66 -7.81
N GLU A 74 13.52 -16.05 -6.62
CA GLU A 74 12.87 -17.07 -5.84
C GLU A 74 12.05 -16.41 -4.72
N PHE A 75 10.75 -16.71 -4.68
CA PHE A 75 9.90 -16.31 -3.56
C PHE A 75 9.89 -17.43 -2.53
N THR A 76 10.38 -17.14 -1.33
CA THR A 76 10.63 -18.14 -0.28
C THR A 76 9.71 -17.95 0.92
N ALA A 77 9.66 -18.95 1.80
CA ALA A 77 8.95 -18.84 3.08
C ALA A 77 9.50 -17.70 3.97
N ALA A 78 10.78 -17.35 3.85
CA ALA A 78 11.35 -16.20 4.55
C ALA A 78 10.69 -14.89 4.12
N HIS A 79 10.41 -14.72 2.84
CA HIS A 79 9.68 -13.54 2.34
C HIS A 79 8.24 -13.45 2.88
N VAL A 80 7.58 -14.60 3.09
CA VAL A 80 6.25 -14.64 3.73
C VAL A 80 6.33 -14.16 5.19
N GLU A 81 7.34 -14.57 5.93
CA GLU A 81 7.55 -14.11 7.32
C GLU A 81 7.89 -12.60 7.36
N GLU A 82 8.65 -12.10 6.39
CA GLU A 82 8.91 -10.67 6.25
C GLU A 82 7.61 -9.88 5.99
N LEU A 83 6.74 -10.38 5.12
CA LEU A 83 5.42 -9.78 4.92
C LEU A 83 4.61 -9.75 6.23
N LYS A 84 4.60 -10.83 7.01
CA LYS A 84 3.91 -10.84 8.31
C LYS A 84 4.49 -9.81 9.27
N ALA A 85 5.81 -9.64 9.30
CA ALA A 85 6.47 -8.65 10.16
C ALA A 85 6.11 -7.20 9.79
N CYS A 86 5.80 -6.94 8.51
CA CYS A 86 5.36 -5.62 8.03
C CYS A 86 3.86 -5.37 8.24
N GLN A 87 3.13 -6.35 8.74
CA GLN A 87 1.69 -6.24 8.90
C GLN A 87 1.35 -5.18 9.93
N VAL A 88 0.69 -4.12 9.51
CA VAL A 88 0.03 -3.16 10.39
C VAL A 88 -1.25 -3.81 10.89
N GLY A 89 -1.44 -3.91 12.18
CA GLY A 89 -2.56 -4.67 12.71
C GLY A 89 -2.86 -4.38 14.15
N PRO A 90 -3.77 -5.08 14.83
CA PRO A 90 -4.33 -4.62 16.09
C PRO A 90 -3.26 -4.30 17.16
N ASP A 91 -2.07 -4.85 17.03
CA ASP A 91 -0.95 -4.62 17.94
C ASP A 91 0.09 -3.61 17.39
N THR A 92 -0.06 -3.15 16.15
CA THR A 92 0.79 -2.12 15.55
C THR A 92 -0.08 -0.89 15.31
N PRO A 93 0.24 0.26 15.94
CA PRO A 93 -0.59 1.44 15.75
C PRO A 93 -0.66 1.79 14.27
N TYR A 94 -1.87 1.80 13.74
CA TYR A 94 -2.12 2.43 12.45
C TYR A 94 -1.65 3.89 12.51
N PRO A 95 -1.25 4.48 11.38
CA PRO A 95 -1.26 5.93 11.28
C PRO A 95 -2.60 6.42 11.80
N ASP A 96 -2.65 7.58 12.44
CA ASP A 96 -3.94 8.17 12.87
C ASP A 96 -4.92 8.01 11.70
N ALA A 97 -6.11 7.51 11.98
CA ALA A 97 -7.14 7.29 10.96
C ALA A 97 -7.40 8.54 10.10
N ARG A 98 -7.10 9.73 10.64
CA ARG A 98 -7.17 11.01 9.91
C ARG A 98 -6.05 11.19 8.89
N GLU A 99 -4.94 10.47 9.05
CA GLU A 99 -3.75 10.54 8.21
C GLU A 99 -3.71 9.41 7.15
N THR A 100 -4.79 8.63 6.99
CA THR A 100 -4.86 7.56 5.99
C THR A 100 -6.04 7.78 5.05
N LEU A 101 -5.77 7.73 3.74
CA LEU A 101 -6.77 7.68 2.67
C LEU A 101 -6.59 6.38 1.88
N ALA A 102 -7.61 5.53 1.88
CA ALA A 102 -7.68 4.36 1.01
C ALA A 102 -8.55 4.67 -0.22
N VAL A 103 -7.99 4.59 -1.40
CA VAL A 103 -8.67 4.71 -2.70
C VAL A 103 -8.84 3.29 -3.23
N ILE A 104 -10.10 2.85 -3.30
CA ILE A 104 -10.42 1.44 -3.54
C ILE A 104 -11.43 1.33 -4.69
N ALA A 105 -11.11 0.55 -5.70
CA ALA A 105 -11.97 0.25 -6.84
C ALA A 105 -12.78 -1.03 -6.60
N THR A 106 -14.11 -0.96 -6.76
CA THR A 106 -14.98 -2.14 -6.63
C THR A 106 -14.87 -3.10 -7.82
N GLY A 107 -14.26 -2.65 -8.91
CA GLY A 107 -13.99 -3.46 -10.11
C GLY A 107 -12.58 -4.04 -10.16
N ASP A 108 -11.82 -3.98 -9.07
CA ASP A 108 -10.49 -4.60 -8.98
C ASP A 108 -10.62 -6.12 -9.27
N GLU A 109 -9.94 -6.57 -10.32
CA GLU A 109 -9.98 -7.96 -10.80
C GLU A 109 -8.90 -8.84 -10.16
N VAL A 110 -8.01 -8.25 -9.37
CA VAL A 110 -6.87 -8.94 -8.73
C VAL A 110 -7.10 -9.16 -7.24
N LEU A 111 -7.61 -8.14 -6.55
CA LEU A 111 -7.79 -8.12 -5.10
C LEU A 111 -9.25 -7.87 -4.71
N ASP A 112 -9.70 -8.51 -3.65
CA ASP A 112 -11.05 -8.29 -3.12
C ASP A 112 -11.15 -6.92 -2.43
N TRP A 113 -11.92 -6.01 -3.01
CA TRP A 113 -12.14 -4.68 -2.49
C TRP A 113 -12.81 -4.69 -1.09
N GLN A 114 -13.61 -5.70 -0.76
CA GLN A 114 -14.24 -5.81 0.56
C GLN A 114 -13.21 -6.09 1.65
N GLU A 115 -12.19 -6.91 1.34
CA GLU A 115 -11.05 -7.14 2.23
C GLU A 115 -10.23 -5.85 2.40
N MET A 116 -10.02 -5.09 1.32
CA MET A 116 -9.34 -3.78 1.42
C MET A 116 -10.09 -2.83 2.35
N VAL A 117 -11.41 -2.70 2.18
CA VAL A 117 -12.24 -1.87 3.06
C VAL A 117 -12.22 -2.39 4.49
N GLY A 118 -12.33 -3.70 4.69
CA GLY A 118 -12.25 -4.32 6.01
C GLY A 118 -10.93 -4.03 6.72
N ARG A 119 -9.83 -4.01 5.96
CA ARG A 119 -8.48 -3.81 6.50
C ARG A 119 -8.14 -2.34 6.73
N TYR A 120 -8.46 -1.47 5.78
CA TYR A 120 -8.00 -0.09 5.74
C TYR A 120 -9.12 0.93 5.94
N GLY A 121 -10.35 0.49 6.16
CA GLY A 121 -11.53 1.35 6.30
C GLY A 121 -11.63 2.13 7.60
N HIS A 122 -10.66 2.00 8.51
CA HIS A 122 -10.57 2.80 9.73
C HIS A 122 -10.19 4.27 9.46
N GLY A 123 -9.58 4.55 8.29
CA GLY A 123 -9.24 5.88 7.80
C GLY A 123 -10.35 6.46 6.91
N ARG A 124 -9.95 7.37 6.04
CA ARG A 124 -10.83 7.87 4.97
C ARG A 124 -10.85 6.87 3.82
N VAL A 125 -12.02 6.58 3.29
CA VAL A 125 -12.18 5.70 2.13
C VAL A 125 -12.80 6.48 0.98
N HIS A 126 -12.12 6.45 -0.17
CA HIS A 126 -12.66 6.87 -1.44
C HIS A 126 -12.98 5.61 -2.27
N LEU A 127 -14.23 5.18 -2.23
CA LEU A 127 -14.69 3.99 -2.93
C LEU A 127 -15.12 4.36 -4.35
N ILE A 128 -14.42 3.78 -5.34
CA ILE A 128 -14.69 3.97 -6.76
C ILE A 128 -15.59 2.84 -7.23
N GLN A 129 -16.73 3.19 -7.81
CA GLN A 129 -17.63 2.20 -8.42
C GLN A 129 -17.08 1.77 -9.78
N GLY A 130 -16.73 0.49 -9.94
CA GLY A 130 -16.03 0.00 -11.14
C GLY A 130 -14.53 0.27 -11.04
N SER A 131 -13.93 0.79 -12.12
CA SER A 131 -12.49 0.90 -12.34
C SER A 131 -11.79 -0.48 -12.33
N ASP A 132 -10.49 -0.53 -12.18
CA ASP A 132 -9.69 -1.76 -12.23
C ASP A 132 -8.56 -1.73 -11.20
N HIS A 133 -7.77 -2.82 -11.12
CA HIS A 133 -6.64 -2.92 -10.19
C HIS A 133 -5.61 -1.79 -10.39
N GLY A 134 -5.35 -1.42 -11.63
CA GLY A 134 -4.37 -0.40 -12.01
C GLY A 134 -4.86 1.03 -11.83
N LEU A 135 -6.16 1.24 -11.50
CA LEU A 135 -6.80 2.55 -11.50
C LEU A 135 -6.53 3.29 -12.81
N THR A 136 -6.95 2.72 -13.95
CA THR A 136 -6.73 3.33 -15.27
C THR A 136 -7.40 4.70 -15.42
N ASP A 137 -8.34 5.02 -14.55
CA ASP A 137 -9.02 6.32 -14.41
C ASP A 137 -8.44 7.20 -13.29
N PHE A 138 -7.22 6.94 -12.81
CA PHE A 138 -6.56 7.61 -11.68
C PHE A 138 -6.64 9.13 -11.71
N GLU A 139 -6.49 9.73 -12.89
CA GLU A 139 -6.56 11.20 -13.06
C GLU A 139 -7.88 11.81 -12.55
N GLN A 140 -8.99 11.06 -12.63
CA GLN A 140 -10.29 11.51 -12.15
C GLN A 140 -10.35 11.58 -10.62
N HIS A 141 -9.50 10.82 -9.93
CA HIS A 141 -9.46 10.69 -8.49
C HIS A 141 -8.34 11.51 -7.83
N LEU A 142 -7.43 12.05 -8.65
CA LEU A 142 -6.32 12.87 -8.19
C LEU A 142 -6.76 14.06 -7.32
N PRO A 143 -7.86 14.80 -7.62
CA PRO A 143 -8.31 15.89 -6.77
C PRO A 143 -8.64 15.50 -5.32
N VAL A 144 -9.14 14.27 -5.10
CA VAL A 144 -9.42 13.75 -3.74
C VAL A 144 -8.12 13.49 -2.99
N ILE A 145 -7.12 12.95 -3.69
CA ILE A 145 -5.79 12.66 -3.14
C ILE A 145 -5.08 13.97 -2.80
N GLU A 146 -5.10 14.93 -3.70
CA GLU A 146 -4.50 16.26 -3.49
C GLU A 146 -5.15 17.00 -2.31
N ALA A 147 -6.49 16.99 -2.23
CA ALA A 147 -7.21 17.59 -1.12
C ALA A 147 -6.88 16.92 0.22
N PHE A 148 -6.63 15.62 0.22
CA PHE A 148 -6.18 14.90 1.41
C PHE A 148 -4.76 15.29 1.82
N LEU A 149 -3.82 15.31 0.86
CA LEU A 149 -2.40 15.54 1.13
C LEU A 149 -2.07 17.00 1.42
N LEU A 150 -2.75 17.94 0.75
CA LEU A 150 -2.44 19.37 0.84
C LEU A 150 -3.39 20.12 1.80
N GLY A 151 -4.41 19.44 2.29
CA GLY A 151 -5.51 20.07 3.04
C GLY A 151 -6.43 20.89 2.14
N PRO A 152 -7.52 21.47 2.69
CA PRO A 152 -8.41 22.32 1.91
C PRO A 152 -7.61 23.51 1.39
N GLN A 153 -7.46 23.60 0.08
CA GLN A 153 -6.88 24.78 -0.54
C GLN A 153 -7.78 25.97 -0.19
N ALA A 154 -7.20 26.98 0.44
CA ALA A 154 -7.92 28.23 0.67
C ALA A 154 -8.32 28.81 -0.70
N ALA A 155 -9.62 28.90 -0.95
CA ALA A 155 -10.20 29.51 -2.13
C ALA A 155 -9.98 31.04 -2.10
#